data_86ca9efd62252fed4e04892f5056eb0f
#
_entry.id   86ca9efd62252fed4e04892f5056eb0f
#
_cell.length_a   1.000
_cell.length_b   1.000
_cell.length_c   1.000
_cell.angle_alpha   90.00
_cell.angle_beta   90.00
_cell.angle_gamma   90.00
#
_symmetry.space_group_name_H-M   'P 1'
#
loop_
_entity.id
_entity.type
_entity.pdbx_description
1 polymer ?
#
loop_
_entity_poly.entity_id
_entity_poly.type
_entity_poly.pdbx_seq_one_letter_code
_entity_poly.pdbx_strand_id
1 'polypeptide(L)'
;MGRNLDSKCKQCRRVGEKLFLKGERCMSPKCAMVKRNYAPGFHGPKGKKRLSDYGLQLQEKQKAKKFYGMLEKQFHLTFVKASKKKGDAGKNFLRALESRLDNVIFRLGWASSRSQARQLVTHGHFTVNGRKTDIPSFAVKVGQVLKIRKSSQSNRYFRNLGEKVKKAERPSWLNFDASDLSAKALHEPKETDLPQNFNVQMIIEYYSK
;
A
#
# COMPACT_ATOMS: atom_id res chain seq x y z
N MET A 1 -6.12 11.47 -11.83
CA MET A 1 -5.20 11.40 -10.67
C MET A 1 -3.90 10.69 -11.07
N GLY A 2 -2.72 11.32 -10.85
CA GLY A 2 -1.42 10.77 -11.25
C GLY A 2 -1.06 9.47 -10.51
N ARG A 3 -0.38 8.55 -11.21
CA ARG A 3 0.11 7.29 -10.64
C ARG A 3 1.54 7.00 -11.12
N ASN A 4 2.26 6.16 -10.37
CA ASN A 4 3.58 5.68 -10.79
C ASN A 4 3.39 4.61 -11.88
N LEU A 5 3.85 4.90 -13.10
CA LEU A 5 3.80 4.01 -14.27
C LEU A 5 5.09 3.21 -14.47
N ASP A 6 6.16 3.52 -13.71
CA ASP A 6 7.46 2.85 -13.85
C ASP A 6 7.37 1.34 -13.68
N SER A 7 8.31 0.63 -14.28
CA SER A 7 8.44 -0.81 -14.19
C SER A 7 8.59 -1.28 -12.73
N LYS A 8 7.58 -1.97 -12.19
CA LYS A 8 7.51 -2.39 -10.79
C LYS A 8 8.68 -3.30 -10.39
N CYS A 9 9.08 -4.22 -11.26
CA CYS A 9 10.20 -5.11 -10.99
C CYS A 9 11.56 -4.37 -10.91
N LYS A 10 11.75 -3.29 -11.69
CA LYS A 10 12.94 -2.43 -11.56
C LYS A 10 12.99 -1.74 -10.20
N GLN A 11 11.81 -1.38 -9.64
CA GLN A 11 11.72 -0.75 -8.31
C GLN A 11 12.18 -1.70 -7.20
N CYS A 12 11.70 -2.96 -7.18
CA CYS A 12 12.15 -3.97 -6.22
C CYS A 12 13.66 -4.20 -6.32
N ARG A 13 14.17 -4.39 -7.54
CA ARG A 13 15.61 -4.60 -7.79
C ARG A 13 16.47 -3.40 -7.37
N ARG A 14 15.97 -2.18 -7.53
CA ARG A 14 16.68 -0.96 -7.08
C ARG A 14 16.79 -0.89 -5.55
N VAL A 15 15.73 -1.27 -4.85
CA VAL A 15 15.70 -1.33 -3.38
C VAL A 15 16.53 -2.51 -2.88
N GLY A 16 16.47 -3.65 -3.57
CA GLY A 16 17.11 -4.92 -3.18
C GLY A 16 16.21 -5.84 -2.40
N GLU A 17 14.91 -5.51 -2.27
CA GLU A 17 13.94 -6.27 -1.50
C GLU A 17 12.63 -6.48 -2.28
N LYS A 18 11.88 -7.53 -1.94
CA LYS A 18 10.56 -7.78 -2.51
C LYS A 18 9.53 -6.82 -1.91
N LEU A 19 8.98 -5.91 -2.71
CA LEU A 19 7.92 -4.98 -2.31
C LEU A 19 6.51 -5.48 -2.65
N PHE A 20 6.37 -6.69 -3.19
CA PHE A 20 5.10 -7.36 -3.55
C PHE A 20 4.15 -6.49 -4.42
N LEU A 21 4.71 -5.73 -5.39
CA LEU A 21 3.97 -4.76 -6.19
C LEU A 21 3.10 -5.37 -7.31
N LYS A 22 3.31 -6.65 -7.64
CA LYS A 22 2.59 -7.39 -8.71
C LYS A 22 1.75 -8.56 -8.20
N GLY A 23 1.42 -8.60 -6.90
CA GLY A 23 0.57 -9.64 -6.33
C GLY A 23 1.13 -11.05 -6.52
N GLU A 24 0.33 -11.98 -7.02
CA GLU A 24 0.64 -13.41 -7.18
C GLU A 24 1.98 -13.68 -7.89
N ARG A 25 2.33 -12.86 -8.89
CA ARG A 25 3.62 -13.00 -9.58
C ARG A 25 4.82 -12.82 -8.65
N CYS A 26 4.70 -12.03 -7.59
CA CYS A 26 5.79 -11.80 -6.65
C CYS A 26 6.04 -13.02 -5.74
N MET A 27 5.05 -13.90 -5.61
CA MET A 27 5.15 -15.16 -4.86
C MET A 27 5.69 -16.31 -5.71
N SER A 28 5.59 -16.18 -7.04
CA SER A 28 5.99 -17.24 -7.98
C SER A 28 7.49 -17.17 -8.34
N PRO A 29 8.07 -18.26 -8.90
CA PRO A 29 9.44 -18.27 -9.46
C PRO A 29 9.65 -17.25 -10.59
N LYS A 30 8.56 -16.73 -11.19
CA LYS A 30 8.61 -15.68 -12.22
C LYS A 30 8.97 -14.30 -11.67
N CYS A 31 9.17 -14.16 -10.34
CA CYS A 31 9.57 -12.91 -9.71
C CYS A 31 10.97 -12.49 -10.18
N ALA A 32 11.12 -11.20 -10.53
CA ALA A 32 12.41 -10.68 -11.00
C ALA A 32 13.49 -10.67 -9.92
N MET A 33 13.10 -10.64 -8.62
CA MET A 33 14.05 -10.73 -7.50
C MET A 33 14.62 -12.13 -7.31
N VAL A 34 13.93 -13.17 -7.78
CA VAL A 34 14.45 -14.55 -7.79
C VAL A 34 15.45 -14.72 -8.93
N LYS A 35 15.12 -14.20 -10.13
CA LYS A 35 15.94 -14.40 -11.33
C LYS A 35 17.14 -13.44 -11.43
N ARG A 36 17.02 -12.21 -10.93
CA ARG A 36 18.01 -11.12 -11.09
C ARG A 36 18.03 -10.25 -9.84
N ASN A 37 18.64 -10.75 -8.77
CA ASN A 37 18.71 -10.05 -7.47
C ASN A 37 19.82 -8.99 -7.44
N TYR A 38 19.86 -8.12 -8.45
CA TYR A 38 20.79 -6.99 -8.51
C TYR A 38 20.10 -5.76 -9.09
N ALA A 39 20.67 -4.58 -8.85
CA ALA A 39 20.12 -3.32 -9.32
C ALA A 39 19.90 -3.31 -10.84
N PRO A 40 18.90 -2.59 -11.38
CA PRO A 40 18.70 -2.48 -12.83
C PRO A 40 19.79 -1.59 -13.45
N GLY A 41 20.16 -1.89 -14.68
CA GLY A 41 21.14 -1.16 -15.49
C GLY A 41 22.44 -1.96 -15.70
N PHE A 42 23.32 -1.43 -16.56
CA PHE A 42 24.58 -2.06 -16.96
C PHE A 42 25.52 -2.34 -15.77
N HIS A 43 25.58 -1.42 -14.82
CA HIS A 43 26.42 -1.57 -13.62
C HIS A 43 25.77 -2.39 -12.49
N GLY A 44 24.52 -2.84 -12.67
CA GLY A 44 23.80 -3.58 -11.64
C GLY A 44 24.52 -4.82 -11.11
N PRO A 45 25.07 -5.70 -11.97
CA PRO A 45 25.79 -6.90 -11.55
C PRO A 45 27.09 -6.63 -10.78
N LYS A 46 27.70 -5.45 -10.97
CA LYS A 46 28.96 -5.06 -10.27
C LYS A 46 28.78 -4.77 -8.78
N GLY A 47 27.54 -4.93 -8.26
CA GLY A 47 27.23 -4.69 -6.85
C GLY A 47 26.71 -3.28 -6.55
N LYS A 48 26.42 -3.03 -5.27
CA LYS A 48 25.98 -1.73 -4.77
C LYS A 48 27.16 -0.99 -4.15
N LYS A 49 27.32 0.29 -4.49
CA LYS A 49 28.24 1.18 -3.78
C LYS A 49 27.75 1.41 -2.35
N ARG A 50 28.67 1.64 -1.40
CA ARG A 50 28.34 2.10 -0.05
C ARG A 50 27.57 3.42 -0.14
N LEU A 51 26.45 3.50 0.55
CA LEU A 51 25.63 4.70 0.59
C LEU A 51 26.10 5.60 1.74
N SER A 52 26.02 6.90 1.54
CA SER A 52 26.11 7.89 2.62
C SER A 52 24.83 7.84 3.47
N ASP A 53 24.84 8.46 4.65
CA ASP A 53 23.68 8.52 5.53
C ASP A 53 22.46 9.16 4.84
N TYR A 54 22.69 10.23 4.10
CA TYR A 54 21.65 10.81 3.24
C TYR A 54 21.12 9.80 2.23
N GLY A 55 22.00 9.02 1.60
CA GLY A 55 21.62 7.97 0.64
C GLY A 55 20.77 6.88 1.26
N LEU A 56 21.05 6.49 2.50
CA LEU A 56 20.29 5.50 3.28
C LEU A 56 18.90 6.06 3.61
N GLN A 57 18.80 7.28 4.14
CA GLN A 57 17.54 7.95 4.44
C GLN A 57 16.66 8.11 3.19
N LEU A 58 17.27 8.54 2.07
CA LEU A 58 16.59 8.63 0.78
C LEU A 58 16.09 7.28 0.29
N GLN A 59 16.88 6.22 0.44
CA GLN A 59 16.51 4.87 0.04
C GLN A 59 15.29 4.38 0.83
N GLU A 60 15.28 4.53 2.15
CA GLU A 60 14.14 4.14 3.00
C GLU A 60 12.88 4.93 2.66
N LYS A 61 12.98 6.24 2.46
CA LYS A 61 11.87 7.04 1.98
C LYS A 61 11.32 6.56 0.64
N GLN A 62 12.20 6.29 -0.33
CA GLN A 62 11.82 5.79 -1.65
C GLN A 62 11.20 4.38 -1.58
N LYS A 63 11.68 3.52 -0.67
CA LYS A 63 11.15 2.20 -0.41
C LYS A 63 9.70 2.29 0.08
N ALA A 64 9.44 3.07 1.12
CA ALA A 64 8.09 3.29 1.65
C ALA A 64 7.15 3.89 0.58
N LYS A 65 7.57 4.93 -0.12
CA LYS A 65 6.81 5.54 -1.21
C LYS A 65 6.41 4.55 -2.30
N LYS A 66 7.35 3.69 -2.73
CA LYS A 66 7.11 2.67 -3.76
C LYS A 66 6.19 1.57 -3.26
N PHE A 67 6.33 1.16 -1.99
CA PHE A 67 5.49 0.16 -1.37
C PHE A 67 4.01 0.55 -1.40
N TYR A 68 3.69 1.81 -1.08
CA TYR A 68 2.33 2.34 -1.16
C TYR A 68 1.94 2.83 -2.57
N GLY A 69 2.86 2.83 -3.53
CA GLY A 69 2.59 3.24 -4.92
C GLY A 69 2.25 4.72 -5.06
N MET A 70 2.74 5.58 -4.16
CA MET A 70 2.47 7.01 -4.12
C MET A 70 3.45 7.83 -4.97
N LEU A 71 3.00 9.02 -5.40
CA LEU A 71 3.87 10.06 -5.94
C LEU A 71 4.49 10.90 -4.83
N GLU A 72 5.65 11.53 -5.08
CA GLU A 72 6.42 12.27 -4.09
C GLU A 72 5.60 13.36 -3.39
N LYS A 73 4.93 14.22 -4.18
CA LYS A 73 4.11 15.30 -3.66
C LYS A 73 3.06 14.82 -2.65
N GLN A 74 2.34 13.74 -3.01
CA GLN A 74 1.31 13.17 -2.13
C GLN A 74 1.91 12.53 -0.87
N PHE A 75 3.05 11.86 -1.01
CA PHE A 75 3.75 11.23 0.11
C PHE A 75 4.25 12.27 1.11
N HIS A 76 4.90 13.33 0.62
CA HIS A 76 5.35 14.47 1.43
C HIS A 76 4.18 15.18 2.13
N LEU A 77 3.09 15.50 1.40
CA LEU A 77 1.90 16.11 2.00
C LEU A 77 1.28 15.24 3.10
N THR A 78 1.31 13.91 2.95
CA THR A 78 0.82 12.99 3.98
C THR A 78 1.72 13.04 5.22
N PHE A 79 3.05 13.11 5.02
CA PHE A 79 4.01 13.28 6.11
C PHE A 79 3.78 14.60 6.86
N VAL A 80 3.72 15.73 6.17
CA VAL A 80 3.48 17.06 6.77
C VAL A 80 2.17 17.10 7.57
N LYS A 81 1.11 16.46 7.07
CA LYS A 81 -0.17 16.35 7.81
C LYS A 81 -0.05 15.47 9.04
N ALA A 82 0.72 14.42 8.98
CA ALA A 82 0.91 13.48 10.09
C ALA A 82 1.81 14.08 11.19
N SER A 83 2.86 14.81 10.83
CA SER A 83 3.76 15.46 11.79
C SER A 83 3.10 16.57 12.59
N LYS A 84 2.04 17.20 12.06
CA LYS A 84 1.23 18.21 12.80
C LYS A 84 0.30 17.62 13.85
N LYS A 85 0.08 16.29 13.85
CA LYS A 85 -0.78 15.63 14.84
C LYS A 85 0.00 15.40 16.14
N LYS A 86 -0.71 15.49 17.27
CA LYS A 86 -0.14 15.17 18.59
C LYS A 86 0.33 13.71 18.63
N GLY A 87 1.43 13.45 19.33
CA GLY A 87 2.03 12.12 19.49
C GLY A 87 3.18 11.83 18.53
N ASP A 88 3.51 10.55 18.36
CA ASP A 88 4.61 10.10 17.51
C ASP A 88 4.31 10.34 16.02
N ALA A 89 5.11 11.19 15.40
CA ALA A 89 4.98 11.55 13.99
C ALA A 89 5.12 10.34 13.07
N GLY A 90 5.99 9.38 13.39
CA GLY A 90 6.21 8.16 12.60
C GLY A 90 4.99 7.25 12.64
N LYS A 91 4.44 7.00 13.83
CA LYS A 91 3.22 6.19 13.98
C LYS A 91 2.03 6.84 13.29
N ASN A 92 1.86 8.16 13.47
CA ASN A 92 0.81 8.94 12.82
C ASN A 92 0.94 8.88 11.29
N PHE A 93 2.17 8.94 10.78
CA PHE A 93 2.44 8.85 9.35
C PHE A 93 2.08 7.46 8.78
N LEU A 94 2.51 6.38 9.44
CA LEU A 94 2.17 5.02 9.02
C LEU A 94 0.65 4.77 9.09
N ARG A 95 -0.02 5.21 10.16
CA ARG A 95 -1.50 5.14 10.26
C ARG A 95 -2.18 5.86 9.11
N ALA A 96 -1.69 7.05 8.75
CA ALA A 96 -2.23 7.80 7.62
C ALA A 96 -2.03 7.09 6.28
N LEU A 97 -0.94 6.34 6.10
CA LEU A 97 -0.69 5.54 4.91
C LEU A 97 -1.55 4.27 4.90
N GLU A 98 -1.71 3.59 6.04
CA GLU A 98 -2.53 2.38 6.14
C GLU A 98 -4.03 2.67 6.00
N SER A 99 -4.53 3.80 6.51
CA SER A 99 -5.94 4.18 6.43
C SER A 99 -6.41 4.64 5.03
N ARG A 100 -5.55 4.72 4.04
CA ARG A 100 -5.92 5.06 2.65
C ARG A 100 -6.81 3.98 2.05
N LEU A 101 -7.86 4.40 1.33
CA LEU A 101 -8.84 3.48 0.75
C LEU A 101 -8.19 2.47 -0.21
N ASP A 102 -7.24 2.89 -1.07
CA ASP A 102 -6.53 1.97 -1.96
C ASP A 102 -5.75 0.88 -1.19
N ASN A 103 -5.15 1.24 -0.06
CA ASN A 103 -4.43 0.29 0.78
C ASN A 103 -5.40 -0.59 1.59
N VAL A 104 -6.49 -0.03 2.13
CA VAL A 104 -7.51 -0.79 2.87
C VAL A 104 -8.13 -1.89 2.00
N ILE A 105 -8.49 -1.58 0.75
CA ILE A 105 -8.99 -2.56 -0.22
C ILE A 105 -7.98 -3.68 -0.49
N PHE A 106 -6.69 -3.35 -0.55
CA PHE A 106 -5.63 -4.36 -0.67
C PHE A 106 -5.50 -5.21 0.60
N ARG A 107 -5.53 -4.60 1.79
CA ARG A 107 -5.45 -5.30 3.08
C ARG A 107 -6.65 -6.23 3.34
N LEU A 108 -7.82 -5.87 2.84
CA LEU A 108 -9.01 -6.73 2.87
C LEU A 108 -8.91 -7.95 1.93
N GLY A 109 -7.89 -8.00 1.07
CA GLY A 109 -7.75 -9.04 0.06
C GLY A 109 -8.69 -8.88 -1.15
N TRP A 110 -9.36 -7.72 -1.28
CA TRP A 110 -10.25 -7.41 -2.41
C TRP A 110 -9.49 -7.09 -3.70
N ALA A 111 -8.18 -6.97 -3.61
CA ALA A 111 -7.30 -6.82 -4.76
C ALA A 111 -5.98 -7.58 -4.53
N SER A 112 -5.39 -8.13 -5.59
CA SER A 112 -4.13 -8.86 -5.52
C SER A 112 -2.91 -7.95 -5.35
N SER A 113 -3.06 -6.65 -5.58
CA SER A 113 -1.99 -5.65 -5.42
C SER A 113 -2.57 -4.27 -5.15
N ARG A 114 -1.78 -3.39 -4.51
CA ARG A 114 -2.16 -1.97 -4.30
C ARG A 114 -2.45 -1.23 -5.61
N SER A 115 -1.75 -1.58 -6.68
CA SER A 115 -2.01 -1.00 -8.01
C SER A 115 -3.38 -1.37 -8.55
N GLN A 116 -3.80 -2.62 -8.36
CA GLN A 116 -5.12 -3.10 -8.75
C GLN A 116 -6.20 -2.49 -7.83
N ALA A 117 -5.97 -2.47 -6.51
CA ALA A 117 -6.86 -1.83 -5.56
C ALA A 117 -7.14 -0.37 -5.95
N ARG A 118 -6.09 0.38 -6.25
CA ARG A 118 -6.20 1.77 -6.72
C ARG A 118 -7.04 1.88 -8.00
N GLN A 119 -6.87 0.97 -8.95
CA GLN A 119 -7.65 0.97 -10.18
C GLN A 119 -9.12 0.67 -9.91
N LEU A 120 -9.42 -0.33 -9.10
CA LEU A 120 -10.79 -0.68 -8.72
C LEU A 120 -11.49 0.48 -7.99
N VAL A 121 -10.78 1.18 -7.08
CA VAL A 121 -11.32 2.38 -6.42
C VAL A 121 -11.61 3.47 -7.44
N THR A 122 -10.67 3.79 -8.34
CA THR A 122 -10.82 4.86 -9.33
C THR A 122 -12.00 4.58 -10.29
N HIS A 123 -12.28 3.31 -10.57
CA HIS A 123 -13.44 2.89 -11.36
C HIS A 123 -14.76 2.94 -10.57
N GLY A 124 -14.73 3.31 -9.29
CA GLY A 124 -15.92 3.52 -8.46
C GLY A 124 -16.68 2.24 -8.11
N HIS A 125 -15.96 1.13 -7.91
CA HIS A 125 -16.55 -0.14 -7.53
C HIS A 125 -16.93 -0.24 -6.05
N PHE A 126 -16.54 0.74 -5.23
CA PHE A 126 -16.72 0.71 -3.78
C PHE A 126 -17.60 1.84 -3.26
N THR A 127 -18.26 1.58 -2.15
CA THR A 127 -18.98 2.57 -1.37
C THR A 127 -18.42 2.64 0.04
N VAL A 128 -18.42 3.84 0.62
CA VAL A 128 -18.12 4.10 2.03
C VAL A 128 -19.37 4.67 2.68
N ASN A 129 -19.90 4.01 3.71
CA ASN A 129 -21.17 4.35 4.32
C ASN A 129 -22.30 4.56 3.29
N GLY A 130 -22.38 3.70 2.28
CA GLY A 130 -23.38 3.75 1.21
C GLY A 130 -23.08 4.75 0.08
N ARG A 131 -22.14 5.68 0.25
CA ARG A 131 -21.78 6.67 -0.79
C ARG A 131 -20.65 6.15 -1.68
N LYS A 132 -20.82 6.25 -3.00
CA LYS A 132 -19.77 5.93 -3.99
C LYS A 132 -18.51 6.76 -3.70
N THR A 133 -17.37 6.10 -3.64
CA THR A 133 -16.08 6.74 -3.42
C THR A 133 -15.07 6.23 -4.45
N ASP A 134 -14.56 7.14 -5.29
CA ASP A 134 -13.62 6.86 -6.37
C ASP A 134 -12.24 7.50 -6.12
N ILE A 135 -12.01 8.02 -4.92
CA ILE A 135 -10.78 8.68 -4.50
C ILE A 135 -9.88 7.69 -3.74
N PRO A 136 -8.78 7.18 -4.35
CA PRO A 136 -7.89 6.21 -3.68
C PRO A 136 -7.20 6.75 -2.42
N SER A 137 -7.01 8.07 -2.32
CA SER A 137 -6.41 8.73 -1.15
C SER A 137 -7.41 9.05 -0.05
N PHE A 138 -8.67 8.63 -0.18
CA PHE A 138 -9.66 8.80 0.87
C PHE A 138 -9.19 8.10 2.15
N ALA A 139 -9.19 8.80 3.28
CA ALA A 139 -8.81 8.24 4.57
C ALA A 139 -10.03 7.57 5.23
N VAL A 140 -9.96 6.26 5.37
CA VAL A 140 -10.99 5.48 6.07
C VAL A 140 -10.88 5.75 7.56
N LYS A 141 -12.00 6.15 8.17
CA LYS A 141 -12.10 6.45 9.60
C LYS A 141 -12.73 5.27 10.36
N VAL A 142 -12.47 5.22 11.66
CA VAL A 142 -13.11 4.26 12.57
C VAL A 142 -14.64 4.33 12.46
N GLY A 143 -15.28 3.18 12.46
CA GLY A 143 -16.75 3.03 12.34
C GLY A 143 -17.27 3.05 10.91
N GLN A 144 -16.48 3.42 9.92
CA GLN A 144 -16.92 3.42 8.52
C GLN A 144 -17.05 2.00 7.96
N VAL A 145 -18.12 1.81 7.18
CA VAL A 145 -18.43 0.57 6.50
C VAL A 145 -18.10 0.70 5.02
N LEU A 146 -17.30 -0.22 4.53
CA LEU A 146 -16.90 -0.37 3.13
C LEU A 146 -17.74 -1.48 2.52
N LYS A 147 -18.33 -1.26 1.34
CA LYS A 147 -19.06 -2.29 0.60
C LYS A 147 -18.71 -2.25 -0.88
N ILE A 148 -18.83 -3.39 -1.55
CA ILE A 148 -18.78 -3.45 -3.00
C ILE A 148 -20.11 -2.92 -3.53
N ARG A 149 -20.06 -2.00 -4.48
CA ARG A 149 -21.25 -1.40 -5.10
C ARG A 149 -22.13 -2.48 -5.75
N LYS A 150 -23.44 -2.44 -5.51
CA LYS A 150 -24.40 -3.43 -6.04
C LYS A 150 -24.25 -3.67 -7.55
N SER A 151 -24.13 -2.60 -8.35
CA SER A 151 -23.91 -2.71 -9.80
C SER A 151 -22.59 -3.35 -10.21
N SER A 152 -21.62 -3.46 -9.30
CA SER A 152 -20.31 -4.06 -9.56
C SER A 152 -20.27 -5.53 -9.14
N GLN A 153 -21.17 -5.99 -8.29
CA GLN A 153 -21.19 -7.37 -7.79
C GLN A 153 -21.44 -8.39 -8.91
N SER A 154 -22.16 -8.01 -9.96
CA SER A 154 -22.37 -8.85 -11.16
C SER A 154 -21.12 -9.05 -12.00
N ASN A 155 -20.08 -8.25 -11.82
CA ASN A 155 -18.83 -8.37 -12.56
C ASN A 155 -18.11 -9.69 -12.22
N ARG A 156 -17.58 -10.39 -13.22
CA ARG A 156 -16.82 -11.64 -13.08
C ARG A 156 -15.72 -11.60 -12.01
N TYR A 157 -15.08 -10.46 -11.86
CA TYR A 157 -14.03 -10.27 -10.84
C TYR A 157 -14.58 -10.42 -9.42
N PHE A 158 -15.71 -9.79 -9.12
CA PHE A 158 -16.29 -9.78 -7.78
C PHE A 158 -17.09 -11.04 -7.44
N ARG A 159 -17.64 -11.73 -8.43
CA ARG A 159 -18.31 -13.04 -8.22
C ARG A 159 -17.37 -14.06 -7.59
N ASN A 160 -16.11 -14.11 -8.06
CA ASN A 160 -15.10 -15.06 -7.58
C ASN A 160 -14.30 -14.54 -6.38
N LEU A 161 -14.65 -13.35 -5.87
CA LEU A 161 -13.89 -12.71 -4.79
C LEU A 161 -14.12 -13.39 -3.44
N GLY A 162 -15.36 -13.83 -3.15
CA GLY A 162 -15.74 -14.39 -1.86
C GLY A 162 -14.86 -15.55 -1.39
N GLU A 163 -14.49 -16.46 -2.29
CA GLU A 163 -13.61 -17.59 -1.97
C GLU A 163 -12.16 -17.15 -1.73
N LYS A 164 -11.65 -16.23 -2.52
CA LYS A 164 -10.27 -15.71 -2.38
C LYS A 164 -10.11 -14.93 -1.09
N VAL A 165 -11.12 -14.16 -0.73
CA VAL A 165 -11.10 -13.30 0.47
C VAL A 165 -11.17 -14.12 1.76
N LYS A 166 -11.81 -15.27 1.79
CA LYS A 166 -11.87 -16.15 2.98
C LYS A 166 -10.47 -16.57 3.46
N LYS A 167 -9.52 -16.74 2.55
CA LYS A 167 -8.14 -17.18 2.82
C LYS A 167 -7.15 -16.03 3.10
N ALA A 168 -7.58 -14.77 2.98
CA ALA A 168 -6.69 -13.63 3.14
C ALA A 168 -6.47 -13.31 4.62
N GLU A 169 -5.21 -13.19 5.03
CA GLU A 169 -4.83 -12.63 6.33
C GLU A 169 -5.18 -11.15 6.37
N ARG A 170 -5.91 -10.74 7.40
CA ARG A 170 -6.37 -9.37 7.58
C ARG A 170 -5.81 -8.77 8.85
N PRO A 171 -5.54 -7.46 8.85
CA PRO A 171 -5.14 -6.77 10.06
C PRO A 171 -6.32 -6.69 11.05
N SER A 172 -6.01 -6.65 12.35
CA SER A 172 -6.97 -6.71 13.46
C SER A 172 -8.00 -5.57 13.45
N TRP A 173 -7.66 -4.43 12.87
CA TRP A 173 -8.52 -3.24 12.83
C TRP A 173 -9.62 -3.27 11.75
N LEU A 174 -9.62 -4.28 10.88
CA LEU A 174 -10.61 -4.46 9.81
C LEU A 174 -11.45 -5.71 10.06
N ASN A 175 -12.71 -5.54 10.39
CA ASN A 175 -13.68 -6.63 10.44
C ASN A 175 -14.31 -6.82 9.05
N PHE A 176 -14.36 -8.05 8.58
CA PHE A 176 -14.92 -8.42 7.29
C PHE A 176 -16.13 -9.35 7.48
N ASP A 177 -17.23 -9.01 6.85
CA ASP A 177 -18.40 -9.85 6.75
C ASP A 177 -18.44 -10.47 5.35
N ALA A 178 -18.36 -11.80 5.33
CA ALA A 178 -18.35 -12.57 4.08
C ALA A 178 -19.74 -12.65 3.43
N SER A 179 -20.82 -12.54 4.21
CA SER A 179 -22.19 -12.64 3.71
C SER A 179 -22.56 -11.44 2.83
N ASP A 180 -22.23 -10.25 3.31
CA ASP A 180 -22.51 -8.97 2.66
C ASP A 180 -21.37 -8.42 1.78
N LEU A 181 -20.22 -9.11 1.74
CA LEU A 181 -18.97 -8.59 1.17
C LEU A 181 -18.70 -7.16 1.66
N SER A 182 -18.89 -6.96 2.96
CA SER A 182 -18.70 -5.68 3.63
C SER A 182 -17.52 -5.74 4.60
N ALA A 183 -16.92 -4.59 4.87
CA ALA A 183 -15.87 -4.48 5.87
C ALA A 183 -16.07 -3.23 6.71
N LYS A 184 -15.81 -3.33 8.02
CA LYS A 184 -15.92 -2.21 8.97
C LYS A 184 -14.57 -1.95 9.61
N ALA A 185 -14.16 -0.70 9.69
CA ALA A 185 -12.99 -0.29 10.45
C ALA A 185 -13.38 -0.20 11.94
N LEU A 186 -12.78 -1.06 12.79
CA LEU A 186 -13.10 -1.15 14.21
C LEU A 186 -12.35 -0.11 15.04
N HIS A 187 -11.07 0.05 14.77
CA HIS A 187 -10.18 1.00 15.46
C HIS A 187 -9.11 1.52 14.50
N GLU A 188 -8.28 2.45 14.93
CA GLU A 188 -7.11 2.85 14.16
C GLU A 188 -6.06 1.72 14.10
N PRO A 189 -5.26 1.62 13.01
CA PRO A 189 -4.18 0.64 12.94
C PRO A 189 -3.26 0.71 14.16
N LYS A 190 -3.10 -0.41 14.87
CA LYS A 190 -2.16 -0.55 15.99
C LYS A 190 -0.74 -0.75 15.47
N GLU A 191 0.26 -0.68 16.35
CA GLU A 191 1.67 -0.90 15.98
C GLU A 191 1.92 -2.26 15.34
N THR A 192 1.23 -3.28 15.81
CA THR A 192 1.30 -4.65 15.27
C THR A 192 0.77 -4.77 13.84
N ASP A 193 -0.18 -3.90 13.45
CA ASP A 193 -0.76 -3.87 12.10
C ASP A 193 0.08 -3.05 11.11
N LEU A 194 1.02 -2.24 11.63
CA LEU A 194 1.87 -1.38 10.80
C LEU A 194 2.99 -2.20 10.14
N PRO A 195 3.34 -1.90 8.89
CA PRO A 195 4.41 -2.61 8.22
C PRO A 195 5.77 -2.27 8.85
N GLN A 196 6.52 -3.31 9.22
CA GLN A 196 7.87 -3.19 9.79
C GLN A 196 8.98 -3.21 8.72
N ASN A 197 8.61 -3.17 7.44
CA ASN A 197 9.52 -3.39 6.31
C ASN A 197 10.46 -2.21 6.03
N PHE A 198 10.28 -1.06 6.71
CA PHE A 198 11.12 0.14 6.52
C PHE A 198 11.33 0.89 7.83
N ASN A 199 12.48 1.53 7.92
CA ASN A 199 12.82 2.36 9.08
C ASN A 199 12.15 3.73 8.95
N VAL A 200 11.12 3.95 9.77
CA VAL A 200 10.35 5.21 9.76
C VAL A 200 11.15 6.37 10.30
N GLN A 201 12.05 6.13 11.26
CA GLN A 201 12.92 7.15 11.81
C GLN A 201 13.79 7.80 10.74
N MET A 202 14.39 7.00 9.85
CA MET A 202 15.17 7.52 8.72
C MET A 202 14.32 8.37 7.76
N ILE A 203 13.02 8.09 7.64
CA ILE A 203 12.11 8.89 6.80
C ILE A 203 11.82 10.23 7.46
N ILE A 204 11.65 10.25 8.78
CA ILE A 204 11.46 11.48 9.56
C ILE A 204 12.70 12.36 9.44
N GLU A 205 13.89 11.82 9.69
CA GLU A 205 15.17 12.51 9.56
C GLU A 205 15.39 13.09 8.15
N TYR A 206 15.00 12.33 7.11
CA TYR A 206 15.09 12.82 5.73
C TYR A 206 14.25 14.09 5.48
N TYR A 207 13.05 14.18 6.08
CA TYR A 207 12.16 15.33 5.88
C TYR A 207 12.34 16.45 6.92
N SER A 208 13.16 16.23 7.95
CA SER A 208 13.48 17.24 9.00
C SER A 208 14.71 18.09 8.65
N LYS A 209 15.36 17.81 7.51
CA LYS A 209 16.52 18.55 7.00
C LYS A 209 16.13 19.77 6.19
#